data_e4eb5886b0d7b6d01c6a04ec3f8c4755
#
_entry.id   e4eb5886b0d7b6d01c6a04ec3f8c4755
#
_cell.length_a   1.000
_cell.length_b   1.000
_cell.length_c   1.000
_cell.angle_alpha   90.00
_cell.angle_beta   90.00
_cell.angle_gamma   90.00
#
_symmetry.space_group_name_H-M   'P 1'
#
loop_
_entity.id
_entity.type
_entity.pdbx_description
1 polymer ?
#
loop_
_entity_poly.entity_id
_entity_poly.type
_entity_poly.pdbx_seq_one_letter_code
_entity_poly.pdbx_strand_id
1 'polypeptide(L)'
;SRNKLRDLDGTLDRVHREKKILCVNGAELRAALASKPKALVYIFTDGCTSSTCLPLSTIGAYAHKIGAEPYYVAIDLTPGLLKRTEPILSIDYTHYGTKWHDSFYEAFVKDLTGRSTDEEHFDLVLFEKGRVASIFTTEKLLQQP
;
A
#
# COMPACT_ATOMS: atom_id res chain seq x y z
N SER A 1 -14.49 -3.43 10.30
CA SER A 1 -15.76 -2.92 10.81
C SER A 1 -16.28 -1.78 9.94
N ARG A 2 -17.57 -1.50 10.04
CA ARG A 2 -18.22 -0.44 9.25
C ARG A 2 -17.69 0.95 9.60
N ASN A 3 -17.39 1.18 10.87
CA ASN A 3 -16.87 2.47 11.31
C ASN A 3 -15.48 2.72 10.77
N LYS A 4 -14.67 1.68 10.70
CA LYS A 4 -13.30 1.73 10.17
C LYS A 4 -13.30 2.21 8.72
N LEU A 5 -14.22 1.71 7.90
CA LEU A 5 -14.32 2.08 6.50
C LEU A 5 -14.68 3.56 6.29
N ARG A 6 -15.61 4.09 7.12
CA ARG A 6 -16.05 5.47 7.01
C ARG A 6 -15.01 6.47 7.48
N ASP A 7 -14.23 6.09 8.51
CA ASP A 7 -13.31 7.01 9.16
C ASP A 7 -11.87 6.87 8.67
N LEU A 8 -11.65 6.05 7.64
CA LEU A 8 -10.29 5.71 7.20
C LEU A 8 -9.50 6.96 6.75
N ASP A 9 -10.12 7.91 6.07
CA ASP A 9 -9.43 9.14 5.64
C ASP A 9 -8.86 9.91 6.83
N GLY A 10 -9.67 10.17 7.84
CA GLY A 10 -9.21 10.83 9.06
C GLY A 10 -8.24 9.99 9.85
N THR A 11 -8.40 8.65 9.80
CA THR A 11 -7.52 7.71 10.49
C THR A 11 -6.14 7.69 9.84
N LEU A 12 -6.04 7.81 8.52
CA LEU A 12 -4.74 7.88 7.84
C LEU A 12 -3.92 9.08 8.32
N ASP A 13 -4.55 10.23 8.45
CA ASP A 13 -3.89 11.43 8.97
C ASP A 13 -3.43 11.24 10.41
N ARG A 14 -4.26 10.58 11.24
CA ARG A 14 -3.92 10.28 12.63
C ARG A 14 -2.74 9.30 12.72
N VAL A 15 -2.74 8.25 11.89
CA VAL A 15 -1.65 7.28 11.83
C VAL A 15 -0.33 7.99 11.52
N HIS A 16 -0.36 8.90 10.57
CA HIS A 16 0.82 9.69 10.23
C HIS A 16 1.34 10.51 11.43
N ARG A 17 0.44 11.22 12.12
CA ARG A 17 0.82 12.05 13.27
C ARG A 17 1.29 11.23 14.46
N GLU A 18 0.63 10.12 14.75
CA GLU A 18 0.92 9.28 15.91
C GLU A 18 1.95 8.18 15.62
N LYS A 19 2.37 8.03 14.37
CA LYS A 19 3.30 7.00 13.91
C LYS A 19 2.86 5.58 14.27
N LYS A 20 1.56 5.33 14.10
CA LYS A 20 0.96 4.02 14.35
C LYS A 20 0.78 3.25 13.06
N ILE A 21 0.73 1.92 13.18
CA ILE A 21 0.43 1.04 12.05
C ILE A 21 -1.06 0.78 12.05
N LEU A 22 -1.70 1.00 10.90
CA LEU A 22 -3.13 0.74 10.72
C LEU A 22 -3.31 -0.49 9.83
N CYS A 23 -4.10 -1.46 10.32
CA CYS A 23 -4.46 -2.63 9.52
C CYS A 23 -5.65 -2.31 8.62
N VAL A 24 -5.53 -2.62 7.34
CA VAL A 24 -6.57 -2.32 6.34
C VAL A 24 -6.78 -3.52 5.42
N ASN A 25 -8.00 -3.66 4.91
CA ASN A 25 -8.24 -4.55 3.77
C ASN A 25 -8.25 -3.73 2.47
N GLY A 26 -8.22 -4.42 1.33
CA GLY A 26 -8.13 -3.76 0.04
C GLY A 26 -9.31 -2.88 -0.28
N ALA A 27 -10.52 -3.32 0.10
CA ALA A 27 -11.74 -2.55 -0.14
C ALA A 27 -11.77 -1.25 0.68
N GLU A 28 -11.33 -1.32 1.95
CA GLU A 28 -11.23 -0.14 2.82
C GLU A 28 -10.27 0.90 2.24
N LEU A 29 -9.10 0.43 1.81
CA LEU A 29 -8.09 1.32 1.23
C LEU A 29 -8.59 1.94 -0.07
N ARG A 30 -9.18 1.14 -0.95
CA ARG A 30 -9.74 1.64 -2.20
C ARG A 30 -10.80 2.72 -1.96
N ALA A 31 -11.67 2.51 -0.98
CA ALA A 31 -12.71 3.48 -0.64
C ALA A 31 -12.10 4.79 -0.14
N ALA A 32 -11.06 4.70 0.68
CA ALA A 32 -10.37 5.90 1.18
C ALA A 32 -9.67 6.66 0.07
N LEU A 33 -9.11 5.95 -0.90
CA LEU A 33 -8.39 6.58 -2.03
C LEU A 33 -9.33 7.25 -3.01
N ALA A 34 -10.63 6.94 -2.97
CA ALA A 34 -11.61 7.57 -3.86
C ALA A 34 -11.69 9.08 -3.69
N SER A 35 -11.36 9.61 -2.50
CA SER A 35 -11.36 11.04 -2.21
C SER A 35 -10.04 11.73 -2.59
N LYS A 36 -9.03 10.97 -2.99
CA LYS A 36 -7.70 11.49 -3.32
C LYS A 36 -7.57 11.70 -4.82
N PRO A 37 -7.05 12.86 -5.27
CA PRO A 37 -6.89 13.10 -6.71
C PRO A 37 -5.87 12.16 -7.36
N LYS A 38 -4.77 11.85 -6.65
CA LYS A 38 -3.74 10.96 -7.15
C LYS A 38 -3.01 10.30 -5.98
N ALA A 39 -2.91 8.98 -6.00
CA ALA A 39 -2.30 8.22 -4.93
C ALA A 39 -1.43 7.09 -5.49
N LEU A 40 -0.26 6.90 -4.89
CA LEU A 40 0.64 5.81 -5.24
C LEU A 40 0.72 4.84 -4.07
N VAL A 41 0.25 3.60 -4.28
CA VAL A 41 0.29 2.55 -3.26
C VAL A 41 1.48 1.64 -3.54
N TYR A 42 2.36 1.50 -2.55
CA TYR A 42 3.49 0.58 -2.62
C TYR A 42 3.27 -0.55 -1.61
N ILE A 43 3.25 -1.78 -2.10
CA ILE A 43 3.05 -2.98 -1.29
C ILE A 43 4.41 -3.65 -1.13
N PHE A 44 4.87 -3.81 0.11
CA PHE A 44 6.25 -4.20 0.37
C PHE A 44 6.37 -5.18 1.55
N THR A 45 7.51 -5.86 1.60
CA THR A 45 7.91 -6.72 2.72
C THR A 45 9.04 -6.03 3.47
N ASP A 46 8.87 -5.79 4.77
CA ASP A 46 9.86 -5.04 5.56
C ASP A 46 11.20 -5.77 5.67
N GLY A 47 11.19 -7.09 5.64
CA GLY A 47 12.41 -7.89 5.70
C GLY A 47 13.14 -8.07 4.37
N CYS A 48 12.74 -7.37 3.34
CA CYS A 48 13.34 -7.52 2.01
C CYS A 48 14.76 -6.96 1.95
N THR A 49 15.70 -7.76 1.47
CA THR A 49 17.10 -7.37 1.30
C THR A 49 17.55 -7.38 -0.15
N SER A 50 16.64 -7.66 -1.07
CA SER A 50 16.92 -7.68 -2.51
C SER A 50 17.24 -6.29 -3.03
N SER A 51 18.05 -6.21 -4.07
CA SER A 51 18.38 -4.95 -4.75
C SER A 51 17.15 -4.29 -5.40
N THR A 52 16.08 -5.05 -5.61
CA THR A 52 14.82 -4.52 -6.16
C THR A 52 13.92 -3.93 -5.09
N CYS A 53 14.26 -4.08 -3.81
CA CYS A 53 13.50 -3.53 -2.70
C CYS A 53 13.97 -2.11 -2.42
N LEU A 54 13.16 -1.13 -2.81
CA LEU A 54 13.51 0.27 -2.67
C LEU A 54 13.19 0.80 -1.27
N PRO A 55 14.01 1.74 -0.75
CA PRO A 55 13.64 2.46 0.47
C PRO A 55 12.32 3.20 0.28
N LEU A 56 11.55 3.33 1.35
CA LEU A 56 10.27 4.05 1.30
C LEU A 56 10.46 5.51 0.90
N SER A 57 11.59 6.10 1.29
CA SER A 57 11.92 7.48 0.89
C SER A 57 12.06 7.64 -0.61
N THR A 58 12.58 6.62 -1.31
CA THR A 58 12.69 6.63 -2.76
C THR A 58 11.31 6.60 -3.41
N ILE A 59 10.42 5.77 -2.89
CA ILE A 59 9.03 5.69 -3.36
C ILE A 59 8.33 7.02 -3.12
N GLY A 60 8.52 7.60 -1.93
CA GLY A 60 7.91 8.89 -1.60
C GLY A 60 8.39 10.02 -2.51
N ALA A 61 9.68 10.03 -2.84
CA ALA A 61 10.25 11.03 -3.76
C ALA A 61 9.65 10.90 -5.16
N TYR A 62 9.48 9.66 -5.63
CA TYR A 62 8.84 9.42 -6.92
C TYR A 62 7.37 9.87 -6.90
N ALA A 63 6.65 9.52 -5.84
CA ALA A 63 5.25 9.93 -5.68
C ALA A 63 5.14 11.47 -5.74
N HIS A 64 6.00 12.16 -5.02
CA HIS A 64 6.03 13.62 -5.03
C HIS A 64 6.28 14.17 -6.44
N LYS A 65 7.22 13.56 -7.16
CA LYS A 65 7.57 13.96 -8.53
C LYS A 65 6.36 13.90 -9.47
N ILE A 66 5.50 12.87 -9.32
CA ILE A 66 4.33 12.70 -10.17
C ILE A 66 3.06 13.33 -9.59
N GLY A 67 3.18 14.04 -8.46
CA GLY A 67 2.04 14.71 -7.82
C GLY A 67 1.09 13.75 -7.11
N ALA A 68 1.57 12.59 -6.68
CA ALA A 68 0.77 11.58 -5.99
C ALA A 68 1.08 11.56 -4.49
N GLU A 69 0.07 11.21 -3.68
CA GLU A 69 0.27 10.98 -2.26
C GLU A 69 0.68 9.51 -2.05
N PRO A 70 1.80 9.23 -1.36
CA PRO A 70 2.26 7.86 -1.19
C PRO A 70 1.55 7.15 -0.04
N TYR A 71 1.27 5.85 -0.24
CA TYR A 71 0.72 4.97 0.79
C TYR A 71 1.54 3.68 0.79
N TYR A 72 2.07 3.33 1.96
CA TYR A 72 2.98 2.19 2.12
C TYR A 72 2.23 1.07 2.81
N VAL A 73 2.09 -0.08 2.15
CA VAL A 73 1.35 -1.23 2.69
C VAL A 73 2.33 -2.37 2.93
N ALA A 74 2.52 -2.74 4.19
CA ALA A 74 3.39 -3.85 4.56
C ALA A 74 2.61 -5.17 4.52
N ILE A 75 3.21 -6.17 3.89
CA ILE A 75 2.63 -7.51 3.85
C ILE A 75 2.78 -8.19 5.20
N ASP A 76 3.93 -8.01 5.84
CA ASP A 76 4.25 -8.64 7.12
C ASP A 76 4.45 -7.59 8.21
N LEU A 77 4.14 -7.96 9.44
CA LEU A 77 4.40 -7.12 10.62
C LEU A 77 5.71 -7.55 11.24
N THR A 78 6.70 -6.67 11.20
CA THR A 78 7.99 -6.88 11.84
C THR A 78 8.28 -5.75 12.83
N PRO A 79 9.15 -5.98 13.85
CA PRO A 79 9.52 -4.89 14.75
C PRO A 79 10.15 -3.69 14.05
N GLY A 80 10.78 -3.91 12.89
CA GLY A 80 11.38 -2.82 12.10
C GLY A 80 10.39 -1.77 11.64
N LEU A 81 9.12 -2.15 11.45
CA LEU A 81 8.08 -1.22 11.02
C LEU A 81 7.84 -0.11 12.05
N LEU A 82 8.00 -0.42 13.33
CA LEU A 82 7.80 0.54 14.41
C LEU A 82 8.86 1.64 14.43
N LYS A 83 9.99 1.40 13.77
CA LYS A 83 11.10 2.35 13.69
C LYS A 83 11.03 3.27 12.49
N ARG A 84 10.11 3.02 11.58
CA ARG A 84 9.97 3.84 10.38
C ARG A 84 9.29 5.16 10.70
N THR A 85 9.65 6.18 9.94
CA THR A 85 9.06 7.52 10.08
C THR A 85 7.85 7.72 9.18
N GLU A 86 7.74 6.93 8.11
CA GLU A 86 6.61 6.99 7.19
C GLU A 86 5.37 6.35 7.82
N PRO A 87 4.16 6.84 7.50
CA PRO A 87 2.93 6.18 7.94
C PRO A 87 2.78 4.84 7.23
N ILE A 88 2.65 3.76 8.00
CA ILE A 88 2.61 2.41 7.46
C ILE A 88 1.22 1.83 7.64
N LEU A 89 0.70 1.24 6.56
CA LEU A 89 -0.51 0.42 6.58
C LEU A 89 -0.08 -1.05 6.55
N SER A 90 -0.86 -1.91 7.18
CA SER A 90 -0.61 -3.35 7.15
C SER A 90 -1.84 -4.06 6.62
N ILE A 91 -1.65 -5.16 5.92
CA ILE A 91 -2.77 -5.95 5.42
C ILE A 91 -3.48 -6.62 6.60
N ASP A 92 -4.79 -6.46 6.68
CA ASP A 92 -5.62 -7.08 7.71
C ASP A 92 -5.88 -8.55 7.35
N TYR A 93 -4.95 -9.43 7.70
CA TYR A 93 -5.04 -10.84 7.36
C TYR A 93 -6.23 -11.52 8.03
N THR A 94 -6.72 -11.01 9.15
CA THR A 94 -7.89 -11.60 9.83
C THR A 94 -9.16 -11.40 9.00
N HIS A 95 -9.25 -10.32 8.26
CA HIS A 95 -10.35 -10.07 7.33
C HIS A 95 -10.40 -11.15 6.25
N TYR A 96 -9.23 -11.59 5.78
CA TYR A 96 -9.13 -12.58 4.71
C TYR A 96 -9.19 -14.02 5.21
N GLY A 97 -9.20 -14.23 6.52
CA GLY A 97 -9.37 -15.56 7.13
C GLY A 97 -8.19 -16.49 6.95
N THR A 98 -7.01 -15.96 6.67
CA THR A 98 -5.80 -16.77 6.47
C THR A 98 -4.57 -16.04 6.99
N LYS A 99 -3.57 -16.80 7.44
CA LYS A 99 -2.28 -16.27 7.86
C LYS A 99 -1.20 -16.48 6.78
N TRP A 100 -1.55 -17.12 5.67
CA TRP A 100 -0.59 -17.40 4.60
C TRP A 100 -0.41 -16.14 3.75
N HIS A 101 0.82 -15.64 3.69
CA HIS A 101 1.16 -14.42 2.97
C HIS A 101 0.63 -14.39 1.54
N ASP A 102 0.88 -15.44 0.78
CA ASP A 102 0.46 -15.48 -0.62
C ASP A 102 -1.06 -15.33 -0.77
N SER A 103 -1.81 -16.02 0.12
CA SER A 103 -3.28 -16.00 0.04
C SER A 103 -3.86 -14.62 0.39
N PHE A 104 -3.44 -14.01 1.50
CA PHE A 104 -4.02 -12.73 1.88
C PHE A 104 -3.48 -11.58 1.02
N TYR A 105 -2.24 -11.69 0.53
CA TYR A 105 -1.68 -10.72 -0.39
C TYR A 105 -2.48 -10.68 -1.69
N GLU A 106 -2.73 -11.84 -2.29
CA GLU A 106 -3.52 -11.93 -3.53
C GLU A 106 -4.94 -11.39 -3.33
N ALA A 107 -5.59 -11.76 -2.23
CA ALA A 107 -6.93 -11.30 -1.92
C ALA A 107 -6.96 -9.78 -1.71
N PHE A 108 -5.96 -9.25 -1.02
CA PHE A 108 -5.83 -7.81 -0.80
C PHE A 108 -5.67 -7.06 -2.13
N VAL A 109 -4.76 -7.52 -2.97
CA VAL A 109 -4.49 -6.89 -4.26
C VAL A 109 -5.72 -6.94 -5.16
N LYS A 110 -6.44 -8.05 -5.17
CA LYS A 110 -7.66 -8.19 -5.95
C LYS A 110 -8.74 -7.21 -5.47
N ASP A 111 -8.91 -7.08 -4.16
CA ASP A 111 -9.88 -6.14 -3.58
C ASP A 111 -9.48 -4.69 -3.89
N LEU A 112 -8.19 -4.41 -3.88
CA LEU A 112 -7.68 -3.06 -4.12
C LEU A 112 -7.77 -2.67 -5.59
N THR A 113 -7.42 -3.57 -6.50
CA THR A 113 -7.26 -3.26 -7.92
C THR A 113 -8.28 -3.90 -8.84
N GLY A 114 -8.95 -4.95 -8.40
CA GLY A 114 -9.78 -5.78 -9.28
C GLY A 114 -8.99 -6.72 -10.17
N ARG A 115 -7.66 -6.80 -9.99
CA ARG A 115 -6.75 -7.59 -10.82
C ARG A 115 -6.06 -8.68 -10.01
N SER A 116 -5.77 -9.81 -10.65
CA SER A 116 -5.04 -10.91 -10.03
C SER A 116 -3.54 -10.75 -10.23
N THR A 117 -2.75 -11.08 -9.19
CA THR A 117 -1.29 -11.10 -9.28
C THR A 117 -0.79 -12.30 -10.09
N ASP A 118 -1.65 -13.30 -10.33
CA ASP A 118 -1.30 -14.47 -11.16
C ASP A 118 -1.07 -14.10 -12.61
N GLU A 119 -1.74 -13.07 -13.08
CA GLU A 119 -1.63 -12.61 -14.47
C GLU A 119 -0.42 -11.70 -14.67
N GLU A 120 -0.11 -10.88 -13.68
CA GLU A 120 0.96 -9.90 -13.78
C GLU A 120 1.47 -9.57 -12.39
N HIS A 121 2.78 -9.69 -12.19
CA HIS A 121 3.39 -9.31 -10.91
C HIS A 121 3.57 -7.80 -10.83
N PHE A 122 3.13 -7.20 -9.74
CA PHE A 122 3.32 -5.78 -9.49
C PHE A 122 3.34 -5.49 -7.99
N ASP A 123 4.00 -4.42 -7.60
CA ASP A 123 4.05 -3.95 -6.21
C ASP A 123 3.72 -2.47 -6.07
N LEU A 124 3.49 -1.80 -7.19
CA LEU A 124 3.09 -0.39 -7.22
C LEU A 124 1.78 -0.23 -7.99
N VAL A 125 0.87 0.53 -7.40
CA VAL A 125 -0.43 0.83 -8.02
C VAL A 125 -0.65 2.33 -7.97
N LEU A 126 -0.83 2.94 -9.13
CA LEU A 126 -1.16 4.36 -9.23
C LEU A 126 -2.67 4.52 -9.38
N PHE A 127 -3.27 5.28 -8.47
CA PHE A 127 -4.69 5.62 -8.52
C PHE A 127 -4.86 7.08 -8.95
N GLU A 128 -5.82 7.33 -9.80
CA GLU A 128 -6.25 8.68 -10.15
C GLU A 128 -7.76 8.78 -9.96
N LYS A 129 -8.20 9.68 -9.08
CA LYS A 129 -9.61 9.88 -8.75
C LYS A 129 -10.29 8.57 -8.30
N GLY A 130 -9.58 7.77 -7.51
CA GLY A 130 -10.08 6.50 -6.99
C GLY A 130 -10.07 5.33 -7.97
N ARG A 131 -9.50 5.50 -9.15
CA ARG A 131 -9.41 4.46 -10.17
C ARG A 131 -7.97 4.05 -10.40
N VAL A 132 -7.77 2.77 -10.72
CA VAL A 132 -6.44 2.27 -11.07
C VAL A 132 -6.04 2.85 -12.41
N ALA A 133 -5.03 3.71 -12.39
CA ALA A 133 -4.48 4.31 -13.61
C ALA A 133 -3.36 3.46 -14.19
N SER A 134 -2.55 2.85 -13.32
CA SER A 134 -1.40 2.07 -13.77
C SER A 134 -0.94 1.12 -12.66
N ILE A 135 -0.40 -0.03 -13.05
CA ILE A 135 0.26 -0.98 -12.15
C ILE A 135 1.66 -1.24 -12.71
N PHE A 136 2.64 -1.33 -11.82
CA PHE A 136 4.01 -1.53 -12.26
C PHE A 136 4.88 -2.08 -11.13
N THR A 137 6.15 -2.34 -11.45
CA THR A 137 7.11 -2.89 -10.50
C THR A 137 8.15 -1.85 -10.13
N THR A 138 8.84 -2.08 -9.00
CA THR A 138 9.97 -1.25 -8.60
C THR A 138 11.10 -1.28 -9.62
N GLU A 139 11.26 -2.38 -10.34
CA GLU A 139 12.25 -2.48 -11.42
C GLU A 139 11.98 -1.43 -12.50
N LYS A 140 10.72 -1.29 -12.89
CA LYS A 140 10.32 -0.30 -13.88
C LYS A 140 10.58 1.12 -13.37
N LEU A 141 10.38 1.35 -12.09
CA LEU A 141 10.66 2.62 -11.45
C LEU A 141 12.14 2.97 -11.54
N LEU A 142 13.02 2.00 -11.31
CA LEU A 142 14.46 2.18 -11.39
C LEU A 142 14.96 2.48 -12.81
N GLN A 143 14.20 2.09 -13.83
CA GLN A 143 14.54 2.34 -15.24
C GLN A 143 14.14 3.73 -15.71
N GLN A 144 13.36 4.46 -14.93
CA GLN A 144 12.92 5.81 -15.29
C GLN A 144 14.00 6.83 -14.91
N PRO A 145 14.30 7.78 -15.80
CA PRO A 145 15.29 8.81 -15.52
C PRO A 145 14.86 9.80 -14.44
#